data_2d78aab9a8641afda6e18b44fbe16b68
#
_entry.id   2d78aab9a8641afda6e18b44fbe16b68
#
_cell.length_a   1.000
_cell.length_b   1.000
_cell.length_c   1.000
_cell.angle_alpha   90.00
_cell.angle_beta   90.00
_cell.angle_gamma   90.00
#
_symmetry.space_group_name_H-M   'P 1'
#
loop_
_entity.id
_entity.type
_entity.pdbx_description
1 polymer ?
#
loop_
_entity_poly.entity_id
_entity_poly.type
_entity_poly.pdbx_seq_one_letter_code
_entity_poly.pdbx_strand_id
1 'polypeptide(L)'
;LKAQDYENQKVHVVKKLDKDTTELMLFAKHGYAHSLLDKMLQKNRVTKRYFALVHTSDQLKQSAEIQVPIGRKDGSIIERAVVDAEHPTAKFAHTSYEIVKTQAHFTLVDIQLHTGRTHQIRVHFAHLGAPLLGDDLYGGKREKISRQALHCHFLSFKHPITEQEIMLESPLPQDMQALLENA
;
A
#
# COMPACT_ATOMS: atom_id res chain seq x y z
N LEU A 1 -4.27 18.00 -10.06
CA LEU A 1 -4.19 19.39 -9.56
C LEU A 1 -3.09 20.09 -10.37
N LYS A 2 -3.50 20.97 -11.28
CA LYS A 2 -2.54 21.79 -12.03
C LYS A 2 -1.91 22.79 -11.06
N ALA A 3 -0.59 22.90 -11.09
CA ALA A 3 0.20 23.84 -10.28
C ALA A 3 -0.09 25.33 -10.57
N GLN A 4 -1.08 25.61 -11.43
CA GLN A 4 -1.41 26.95 -11.92
C GLN A 4 -2.15 27.87 -10.94
N ASP A 5 -2.70 27.33 -9.85
CA ASP A 5 -3.51 28.15 -8.94
C ASP A 5 -2.77 28.73 -7.73
N TYR A 6 -1.46 28.51 -7.64
CA TYR A 6 -0.65 28.95 -6.50
C TYR A 6 0.69 29.54 -6.97
N GLU A 7 0.66 30.76 -7.47
CA GLU A 7 1.89 31.53 -7.71
C GLU A 7 2.71 31.56 -6.41
N ASN A 8 3.94 31.00 -6.46
CA ASN A 8 4.91 30.91 -5.35
C ASN A 8 4.67 29.90 -4.22
N GLN A 9 3.75 28.94 -4.32
CA GLN A 9 3.63 27.89 -3.32
C GLN A 9 4.18 26.54 -3.83
N LYS A 10 5.21 26.02 -3.16
CA LYS A 10 5.71 24.67 -3.42
C LYS A 10 4.76 23.64 -2.82
N VAL A 11 4.16 22.82 -3.68
CA VAL A 11 3.36 21.65 -3.24
C VAL A 11 4.32 20.56 -2.76
N HIS A 12 4.10 20.10 -1.54
CA HIS A 12 4.95 19.08 -0.91
C HIS A 12 4.24 17.72 -0.90
N VAL A 13 4.89 16.70 -1.47
CA VAL A 13 4.44 15.32 -1.35
C VAL A 13 4.67 14.86 0.09
N VAL A 14 3.62 14.46 0.78
CA VAL A 14 3.70 14.08 2.20
C VAL A 14 4.31 12.68 2.37
N LYS A 15 4.12 11.79 1.40
CA LYS A 15 4.76 10.46 1.38
C LYS A 15 5.03 10.03 -0.05
N LYS A 16 6.22 9.46 -0.29
CA LYS A 16 6.60 8.89 -1.58
C LYS A 16 5.82 7.59 -1.82
N LEU A 17 5.34 7.43 -3.05
CA LEU A 17 4.72 6.21 -3.55
C LEU A 17 5.75 5.15 -3.91
N ASP A 18 5.34 3.89 -3.81
CA ASP A 18 6.02 2.83 -4.55
C ASP A 18 5.75 3.05 -6.06
N LYS A 19 6.79 2.87 -6.87
CA LYS A 19 6.66 2.95 -8.33
C LYS A 19 5.53 2.04 -8.80
N ASP A 20 4.70 2.52 -9.71
CA ASP A 20 3.61 1.77 -10.35
C ASP A 20 2.43 1.39 -9.41
N THR A 21 2.36 1.92 -8.18
CA THR A 21 1.16 1.81 -7.34
C THR A 21 0.20 2.96 -7.64
N THR A 22 -1.08 2.66 -7.85
CA THR A 22 -2.13 3.68 -7.93
C THR A 22 -2.65 3.97 -6.52
N GLU A 23 -2.78 5.24 -6.15
CA GLU A 23 -3.30 5.56 -4.83
C GLU A 23 -3.89 6.95 -4.68
N LEU A 24 -4.69 7.11 -3.61
CA LEU A 24 -5.00 8.42 -3.05
C LEU A 24 -3.75 9.02 -2.42
N MET A 25 -3.38 10.21 -2.84
CA MET A 25 -2.19 10.92 -2.34
C MET A 25 -2.54 12.16 -1.55
N LEU A 26 -1.79 12.39 -0.46
CA LEU A 26 -1.83 13.64 0.28
C LEU A 26 -0.74 14.59 -0.20
N PHE A 27 -1.17 15.80 -0.59
CA PHE A 27 -0.27 16.90 -0.90
C PHE A 27 -0.50 18.04 0.10
N ALA A 28 0.57 18.54 0.67
CA ALA A 28 0.53 19.74 1.49
C ALA A 28 0.75 20.98 0.61
N LYS A 29 -0.10 22.00 0.77
CA LYS A 29 -0.03 23.25 0.01
C LYS A 29 1.08 24.19 0.49
N HIS A 30 1.65 23.95 1.68
CA HIS A 30 2.77 24.72 2.24
C HIS A 30 3.52 23.90 3.29
N GLY A 31 4.75 24.34 3.64
CA GLY A 31 5.66 23.60 4.51
C GLY A 31 5.13 23.30 5.92
N TYR A 32 4.33 24.21 6.51
CA TYR A 32 3.73 23.98 7.81
C TYR A 32 2.71 22.83 7.77
N ALA A 33 1.81 22.82 6.77
CA ALA A 33 0.87 21.71 6.58
C ALA A 33 1.62 20.38 6.33
N HIS A 34 2.72 20.42 5.55
CA HIS A 34 3.56 19.23 5.35
C HIS A 34 4.11 18.69 6.68
N SER A 35 4.67 19.55 7.54
CA SER A 35 5.20 19.13 8.84
C SER A 35 4.12 18.51 9.75
N LEU A 36 2.89 19.04 9.73
CA LEU A 36 1.79 18.51 10.52
C LEU A 36 1.34 17.13 9.99
N LEU A 37 1.16 17.00 8.68
CA LEU A 37 0.75 15.75 8.03
C LEU A 37 1.82 14.66 8.17
N ASP A 38 3.10 15.01 8.06
CA ASP A 38 4.21 14.07 8.29
C ASP A 38 4.22 13.54 9.72
N LYS A 39 4.05 14.39 10.72
CA LYS A 39 3.88 13.98 12.13
C LYS A 39 2.67 13.05 12.33
N MET A 40 1.58 13.29 11.61
CA MET A 40 0.39 12.42 11.68
C MET A 40 0.68 11.04 11.09
N LEU A 41 1.38 10.96 9.95
CA LEU A 41 1.81 9.70 9.34
C LEU A 41 2.75 8.93 10.26
N GLN A 42 3.74 9.59 10.88
CA GLN A 42 4.66 8.98 11.82
C GLN A 42 3.96 8.41 13.06
N LYS A 43 2.85 9.05 13.49
CA LYS A 43 2.03 8.62 14.64
C LYS A 43 0.88 7.68 14.25
N ASN A 44 0.86 7.17 13.01
CA ASN A 44 -0.21 6.31 12.47
C ASN A 44 -1.63 6.91 12.63
N ARG A 45 -1.76 8.25 12.51
CA ARG A 45 -3.06 8.97 12.58
C ARG A 45 -3.70 9.17 11.21
N VAL A 46 -3.19 8.51 10.19
CA VAL A 46 -3.73 8.47 8.84
C VAL A 46 -4.04 7.00 8.53
N THR A 47 -5.32 6.68 8.41
CA THR A 47 -5.75 5.34 8.00
C THR A 47 -5.67 5.23 6.50
N LYS A 48 -5.07 4.17 6.00
CA LYS A 48 -5.03 3.82 4.58
C LYS A 48 -5.50 2.38 4.38
N ARG A 49 -6.41 2.17 3.42
CA ARG A 49 -6.80 0.83 2.99
C ARG A 49 -6.49 0.67 1.51
N TYR A 50 -6.13 -0.55 1.16
CA TYR A 50 -5.68 -0.90 -0.18
C TYR A 50 -6.48 -2.09 -0.71
N PHE A 51 -6.88 -2.02 -1.97
CA PHE A 51 -7.24 -3.22 -2.72
C PHE A 51 -6.01 -3.80 -3.41
N ALA A 52 -5.84 -5.11 -3.32
CA ALA A 52 -4.85 -5.84 -4.09
C ALA A 52 -5.46 -7.08 -4.74
N LEU A 53 -4.98 -7.40 -5.95
CA LEU A 53 -5.20 -8.70 -6.56
C LEU A 53 -3.95 -9.54 -6.32
N VAL A 54 -4.11 -10.64 -5.59
CA VAL A 54 -3.02 -11.54 -5.21
C VAL A 54 -3.24 -12.93 -5.84
N HIS A 55 -2.17 -13.67 -6.10
CA HIS A 55 -2.29 -15.07 -6.50
C HIS A 55 -3.03 -15.87 -5.42
N THR A 56 -3.90 -16.78 -5.83
CA THR A 56 -4.57 -17.68 -4.89
C THR A 56 -3.55 -18.58 -4.19
N SER A 57 -3.68 -18.73 -2.88
CA SER A 57 -2.80 -19.55 -2.03
C SER A 57 -3.61 -20.17 -0.90
N ASP A 58 -3.30 -21.41 -0.55
CA ASP A 58 -3.92 -22.12 0.58
C ASP A 58 -3.56 -21.50 1.95
N GLN A 59 -2.56 -20.62 1.98
CA GLN A 59 -2.19 -19.89 3.21
C GLN A 59 -3.06 -18.67 3.47
N LEU A 60 -3.87 -18.23 2.50
CA LEU A 60 -4.79 -17.11 2.68
C LEU A 60 -6.01 -17.57 3.50
N LYS A 61 -6.24 -16.90 4.61
CA LYS A 61 -7.47 -17.04 5.41
C LYS A 61 -8.48 -15.97 5.02
N GLN A 62 -9.75 -16.16 5.34
CA GLN A 62 -10.80 -15.17 5.07
C GLN A 62 -10.44 -13.79 5.64
N SER A 63 -9.84 -13.74 6.80
CA SER A 63 -9.21 -12.55 7.38
C SER A 63 -8.02 -12.95 8.24
N ALA A 64 -6.98 -12.13 8.28
CA ALA A 64 -5.82 -12.37 9.13
C ALA A 64 -5.00 -11.10 9.37
N GLU A 65 -4.14 -11.18 10.36
CA GLU A 65 -3.08 -10.21 10.63
C GLU A 65 -1.71 -10.84 10.32
N ILE A 66 -0.85 -10.06 9.68
CA ILE A 66 0.53 -10.43 9.35
C ILE A 66 1.43 -9.52 10.19
N GLN A 67 2.08 -10.09 11.19
CA GLN A 67 2.94 -9.37 12.13
C GLN A 67 4.35 -9.96 12.09
N VAL A 68 5.04 -9.78 10.97
CA VAL A 68 6.40 -10.27 10.75
C VAL A 68 7.33 -9.13 10.36
N PRO A 69 8.57 -9.11 10.88
CA PRO A 69 9.53 -8.03 10.58
C PRO A 69 9.92 -8.02 9.11
N ILE A 70 10.12 -6.82 8.57
CA ILE A 70 10.64 -6.60 7.22
C ILE A 70 12.01 -5.94 7.31
N GLY A 71 12.97 -6.50 6.61
CA GLY A 71 14.32 -5.98 6.47
C GLY A 71 14.76 -5.83 5.01
N ARG A 72 16.02 -5.47 4.80
CA ARG A 72 16.65 -5.56 3.48
C ARG A 72 16.90 -7.03 3.17
N LYS A 73 16.63 -7.44 1.94
CA LYS A 73 17.03 -8.76 1.45
C LYS A 73 18.55 -8.76 1.25
N ASP A 74 19.24 -9.78 1.74
CA ASP A 74 20.68 -9.92 1.58
C ASP A 74 21.06 -9.90 0.10
N GLY A 75 22.12 -9.16 -0.21
CA GLY A 75 22.59 -8.99 -1.58
C GLY A 75 21.76 -8.03 -2.45
N SER A 76 20.70 -7.40 -1.92
CA SER A 76 19.89 -6.45 -2.68
C SER A 76 19.77 -5.08 -1.99
N ILE A 77 19.95 -4.02 -2.79
CA ILE A 77 19.71 -2.63 -2.33
C ILE A 77 18.24 -2.22 -2.47
N ILE A 78 17.45 -2.90 -3.31
CA ILE A 78 16.06 -2.56 -3.65
C ILE A 78 15.08 -3.45 -2.90
N GLU A 79 15.31 -4.77 -2.93
CA GLU A 79 14.35 -5.74 -2.39
C GLU A 79 14.29 -5.70 -0.86
N ARG A 80 13.11 -6.03 -0.37
CA ARG A 80 12.85 -6.27 1.06
C ARG A 80 12.42 -7.72 1.22
N ALA A 81 12.58 -8.25 2.41
CA ALA A 81 12.15 -9.61 2.76
C ALA A 81 11.60 -9.62 4.18
N VAL A 82 10.79 -10.63 4.49
CA VAL A 82 10.56 -11.02 5.88
C VAL A 82 11.89 -11.55 6.41
N VAL A 83 12.30 -11.04 7.56
CA VAL A 83 13.58 -11.38 8.21
C VAL A 83 13.33 -11.68 9.70
N ASP A 84 14.29 -12.34 10.33
CA ASP A 84 14.25 -12.55 11.78
C ASP A 84 14.34 -11.21 12.52
N ALA A 85 13.81 -11.17 13.75
CA ALA A 85 13.78 -9.95 14.56
C ALA A 85 15.19 -9.42 14.88
N GLU A 86 16.18 -10.28 14.94
CA GLU A 86 17.59 -9.99 15.20
C GLU A 86 18.35 -9.49 13.97
N HIS A 87 17.73 -9.56 12.78
CA HIS A 87 18.40 -9.08 11.57
C HIS A 87 18.68 -7.55 11.66
N PRO A 88 19.89 -7.07 11.28
CA PRO A 88 20.32 -5.69 11.51
C PRO A 88 19.40 -4.61 10.91
N THR A 89 18.64 -4.95 9.88
CA THR A 89 17.70 -4.03 9.21
C THR A 89 16.24 -4.32 9.51
N ALA A 90 15.96 -5.27 10.42
CA ALA A 90 14.60 -5.66 10.80
C ALA A 90 13.81 -4.45 11.33
N LYS A 91 12.59 -4.32 10.85
CA LYS A 91 11.61 -3.34 11.35
C LYS A 91 10.28 -4.03 11.52
N PHE A 92 9.70 -3.90 12.69
CA PHE A 92 8.34 -4.38 12.93
C PHE A 92 7.39 -3.89 11.84
N ALA A 93 6.61 -4.81 11.29
CA ALA A 93 5.61 -4.53 10.27
C ALA A 93 4.30 -5.25 10.62
N HIS A 94 3.18 -4.54 10.47
CA HIS A 94 1.86 -5.05 10.79
C HIS A 94 0.87 -4.68 9.70
N THR A 95 0.25 -5.68 9.11
CA THR A 95 -0.75 -5.60 8.04
C THR A 95 -1.94 -6.47 8.42
N SER A 96 -3.15 -5.98 8.34
CA SER A 96 -4.36 -6.80 8.39
C SER A 96 -5.02 -6.84 7.02
N TYR A 97 -5.70 -7.93 6.70
CA TYR A 97 -6.44 -8.07 5.45
C TYR A 97 -7.71 -8.88 5.62
N GLU A 98 -8.62 -8.71 4.68
CA GLU A 98 -9.84 -9.48 4.50
C GLU A 98 -10.01 -9.83 3.02
N ILE A 99 -10.41 -11.08 2.73
CA ILE A 99 -10.76 -11.51 1.37
C ILE A 99 -12.12 -10.90 1.00
N VAL A 100 -12.14 -10.14 -0.09
CA VAL A 100 -13.36 -9.56 -0.66
C VAL A 100 -14.00 -10.51 -1.68
N LYS A 101 -13.19 -11.08 -2.57
CA LYS A 101 -13.65 -11.99 -3.62
C LYS A 101 -12.53 -12.94 -4.05
N THR A 102 -12.84 -14.22 -4.14
CA THR A 102 -11.90 -15.22 -4.68
C THR A 102 -12.37 -15.64 -6.08
N GLN A 103 -11.41 -15.68 -7.01
CA GLN A 103 -11.55 -16.21 -8.35
C GLN A 103 -10.63 -17.44 -8.51
N ALA A 104 -10.73 -18.16 -9.64
CA ALA A 104 -9.97 -19.39 -9.86
C ALA A 104 -8.45 -19.22 -9.73
N HIS A 105 -7.90 -18.07 -10.11
CA HIS A 105 -6.45 -17.84 -10.20
C HIS A 105 -5.93 -16.69 -9.35
N PHE A 106 -6.82 -15.89 -8.77
CA PHE A 106 -6.45 -14.76 -7.93
C PHE A 106 -7.56 -14.39 -6.94
N THR A 107 -7.20 -13.64 -5.95
CA THR A 107 -8.08 -13.19 -4.87
C THR A 107 -7.98 -11.68 -4.73
N LEU A 108 -9.13 -11.01 -4.66
CA LEU A 108 -9.20 -9.59 -4.27
C LEU A 108 -9.21 -9.53 -2.75
N VAL A 109 -8.27 -8.78 -2.21
CA VAL A 109 -8.15 -8.53 -0.77
C VAL A 109 -8.25 -7.06 -0.45
N ASP A 110 -8.90 -6.73 0.66
CA ASP A 110 -8.90 -5.40 1.27
C ASP A 110 -7.90 -5.40 2.42
N ILE A 111 -6.97 -4.47 2.41
CA ILE A 111 -5.78 -4.47 3.26
C ILE A 111 -5.71 -3.18 4.05
N GLN A 112 -5.47 -3.27 5.35
CA GLN A 112 -5.16 -2.12 6.20
C GLN A 112 -3.71 -2.18 6.66
N LEU A 113 -2.98 -1.07 6.50
CA LEU A 113 -1.63 -0.90 7.01
C LEU A 113 -1.65 -0.27 8.40
N HIS A 114 -1.11 -0.99 9.39
CA HIS A 114 -0.87 -0.46 10.74
C HIS A 114 0.55 0.11 10.89
N THR A 115 1.45 -0.27 9.97
CA THR A 115 2.80 0.29 9.80
C THR A 115 3.03 0.59 8.32
N GLY A 116 4.04 1.40 7.98
CA GLY A 116 4.33 1.78 6.59
C GLY A 116 5.79 1.50 6.20
N ARG A 117 6.19 0.24 6.10
CA ARG A 117 7.53 -0.14 5.63
C ARG A 117 7.58 -0.17 4.12
N THR A 118 8.77 0.00 3.55
CA THR A 118 9.00 -0.11 2.11
C THR A 118 8.52 -1.46 1.60
N HIS A 119 7.70 -1.47 0.55
CA HIS A 119 7.11 -2.66 -0.08
C HIS A 119 6.31 -3.57 0.88
N GLN A 120 5.81 -3.06 2.00
CA GLN A 120 5.25 -3.89 3.08
C GLN A 120 4.17 -4.86 2.60
N ILE A 121 3.16 -4.39 1.88
CA ILE A 121 2.08 -5.25 1.36
C ILE A 121 2.67 -6.32 0.43
N ARG A 122 3.51 -5.92 -0.49
CA ARG A 122 4.13 -6.79 -1.51
C ARG A 122 4.93 -7.92 -0.86
N VAL A 123 5.76 -7.58 0.15
CA VAL A 123 6.58 -8.54 0.91
C VAL A 123 5.72 -9.47 1.75
N HIS A 124 4.73 -8.95 2.46
CA HIS A 124 3.87 -9.76 3.32
C HIS A 124 3.06 -10.78 2.52
N PHE A 125 2.49 -10.37 1.39
CA PHE A 125 1.73 -11.31 0.54
C PHE A 125 2.63 -12.30 -0.20
N ALA A 126 3.83 -11.91 -0.62
CA ALA A 126 4.80 -12.85 -1.15
C ALA A 126 5.23 -13.90 -0.10
N HIS A 127 5.38 -13.49 1.16
CA HIS A 127 5.67 -14.39 2.28
C HIS A 127 4.56 -15.44 2.51
N LEU A 128 3.30 -15.07 2.28
CA LEU A 128 2.15 -16.00 2.32
C LEU A 128 2.02 -16.87 1.05
N GLY A 129 2.99 -16.86 0.15
CA GLY A 129 2.88 -17.57 -1.13
C GLY A 129 1.79 -17.02 -2.06
N ALA A 130 1.32 -15.81 -1.81
CA ALA A 130 0.27 -15.11 -2.55
C ALA A 130 0.76 -13.76 -3.09
N PRO A 131 1.85 -13.69 -3.89
CA PRO A 131 2.35 -12.42 -4.39
C PRO A 131 1.29 -11.67 -5.19
N LEU A 132 1.40 -10.33 -5.26
CA LEU A 132 0.48 -9.51 -6.03
C LEU A 132 0.61 -9.82 -7.53
N LEU A 133 -0.49 -9.84 -8.26
CA LEU A 133 -0.45 -9.91 -9.71
C LEU A 133 0.37 -8.75 -10.28
N GLY A 134 1.20 -9.03 -11.28
CA GLY A 134 2.05 -8.02 -11.93
C GLY A 134 3.28 -7.57 -11.14
N ASP A 135 3.50 -8.12 -9.94
CA ASP A 135 4.65 -7.80 -9.09
C ASP A 135 5.82 -8.74 -9.36
N ASP A 136 6.53 -8.54 -10.45
CA ASP A 136 7.66 -9.37 -10.86
C ASP A 136 8.83 -9.36 -9.86
N LEU A 137 8.97 -8.31 -9.06
CA LEU A 137 10.02 -8.22 -8.04
C LEU A 137 9.82 -9.23 -6.90
N TYR A 138 8.56 -9.59 -6.60
CA TYR A 138 8.18 -10.48 -5.51
C TYR A 138 7.49 -11.77 -5.96
N GLY A 139 7.62 -12.12 -7.25
CA GLY A 139 7.15 -13.40 -7.78
C GLY A 139 5.76 -13.36 -8.44
N GLY A 140 5.16 -12.20 -8.56
CA GLY A 140 3.94 -12.00 -9.35
C GLY A 140 4.25 -11.94 -10.85
N LYS A 141 3.39 -12.56 -11.67
CA LYS A 141 3.56 -12.55 -13.12
C LYS A 141 2.87 -11.36 -13.78
N ARG A 142 3.52 -10.77 -14.80
CA ARG A 142 2.98 -9.63 -15.58
C ARG A 142 2.09 -10.05 -16.77
N GLU A 143 1.59 -11.27 -16.79
CA GLU A 143 0.79 -11.81 -17.89
C GLU A 143 -0.57 -11.12 -18.03
N LYS A 144 -1.17 -10.74 -16.90
CA LYS A 144 -2.53 -10.17 -16.85
C LYS A 144 -2.58 -8.68 -16.58
N ILE A 145 -1.55 -8.13 -15.93
CA ILE A 145 -1.43 -6.72 -15.59
C ILE A 145 0.04 -6.31 -15.59
N SER A 146 0.36 -5.14 -16.15
CA SER A 146 1.74 -4.69 -16.37
C SER A 146 2.44 -4.08 -15.15
N ARG A 147 1.72 -3.88 -14.05
CA ARG A 147 2.16 -3.30 -12.79
C ARG A 147 1.69 -4.14 -11.61
N GLN A 148 2.24 -3.93 -10.43
CA GLN A 148 1.65 -4.54 -9.24
C GLN A 148 0.17 -4.13 -9.09
N ALA A 149 -0.71 -5.11 -8.96
CA ALA A 149 -2.15 -4.91 -8.78
C ALA A 149 -2.45 -4.43 -7.35
N LEU A 150 -2.06 -3.19 -7.07
CA LEU A 150 -2.20 -2.53 -5.77
C LEU A 150 -2.79 -1.13 -5.95
N HIS A 151 -3.80 -0.81 -5.16
CA HIS A 151 -4.50 0.47 -5.21
C HIS A 151 -4.92 0.94 -3.81
N CYS A 152 -4.48 2.13 -3.40
CA CYS A 152 -5.00 2.77 -2.20
C CYS A 152 -6.39 3.35 -2.49
N HIS A 153 -7.42 2.64 -2.06
CA HIS A 153 -8.81 3.02 -2.33
C HIS A 153 -9.43 3.89 -1.25
N PHE A 154 -8.88 3.86 -0.03
CA PHE A 154 -9.43 4.62 1.09
C PHE A 154 -8.34 5.31 1.89
N LEU A 155 -8.62 6.55 2.29
CA LEU A 155 -7.76 7.35 3.15
C LEU A 155 -8.62 8.16 4.11
N SER A 156 -8.34 8.08 5.41
CA SER A 156 -8.99 8.94 6.40
C SER A 156 -8.00 9.50 7.41
N PHE A 157 -8.28 10.73 7.85
CA PHE A 157 -7.53 11.42 8.89
C PHE A 157 -8.32 12.61 9.44
N LYS A 158 -7.96 13.09 10.64
CA LYS A 158 -8.44 14.38 11.14
C LYS A 158 -7.58 15.50 10.57
N HIS A 159 -8.22 16.53 10.02
CA HIS A 159 -7.49 17.69 9.52
C HIS A 159 -6.68 18.35 10.65
N PRO A 160 -5.35 18.57 10.48
CA PRO A 160 -4.47 18.90 11.59
C PRO A 160 -4.70 20.30 12.24
N ILE A 161 -5.52 21.13 11.61
CA ILE A 161 -5.84 22.48 12.11
C ILE A 161 -7.31 22.59 12.49
N THR A 162 -8.23 22.12 11.60
CA THR A 162 -9.69 22.26 11.84
C THR A 162 -10.29 21.10 12.61
N GLU A 163 -9.52 20.01 12.82
CA GLU A 163 -9.93 18.74 13.46
C GLU A 163 -11.11 18.02 12.80
N GLN A 164 -11.58 18.52 11.67
CA GLN A 164 -12.59 17.86 10.86
C GLN A 164 -12.11 16.50 10.38
N GLU A 165 -12.96 15.51 10.45
CA GLU A 165 -12.68 14.20 9.87
C GLU A 165 -12.77 14.26 8.35
N ILE A 166 -11.72 13.81 7.68
CA ILE A 166 -11.64 13.73 6.23
C ILE A 166 -11.59 12.25 5.85
N MET A 167 -12.53 11.83 5.02
CA MET A 167 -12.59 10.50 4.43
C MET A 167 -12.63 10.65 2.91
N LEU A 168 -11.76 9.92 2.23
CA LEU A 168 -11.62 9.95 0.77
C LEU A 168 -11.63 8.52 0.26
N GLU A 169 -12.37 8.29 -0.83
CA GLU A 169 -12.44 7.02 -1.52
C GLU A 169 -12.08 7.19 -2.99
N SER A 170 -11.47 6.18 -3.57
CA SER A 170 -11.14 6.08 -4.98
C SER A 170 -11.64 4.75 -5.53
N PRO A 171 -12.35 4.74 -6.65
CA PRO A 171 -12.83 3.51 -7.26
C PRO A 171 -11.65 2.65 -7.72
N LEU A 172 -11.90 1.35 -7.85
CA LEU A 172 -10.91 0.40 -8.37
C LEU A 172 -10.47 0.82 -9.79
N PRO A 173 -9.16 0.84 -10.09
CA PRO A 173 -8.65 1.18 -11.43
C PRO A 173 -9.17 0.22 -12.51
N GLN A 174 -9.36 0.73 -13.71
CA GLN A 174 -9.95 -0.04 -14.83
C GLN A 174 -9.21 -1.33 -15.14
N ASP A 175 -7.86 -1.34 -15.06
CA ASP A 175 -7.05 -2.53 -15.30
C ASP A 175 -7.30 -3.65 -14.25
N MET A 176 -7.52 -3.29 -12.99
CA MET A 176 -7.89 -4.24 -11.94
C MET A 176 -9.36 -4.66 -12.04
N GLN A 177 -10.25 -3.73 -12.39
CA GLN A 177 -11.68 -4.01 -12.58
C GLN A 177 -11.92 -4.98 -13.74
N ALA A 178 -11.26 -4.76 -14.87
CA ALA A 178 -11.35 -5.65 -16.03
C ALA A 178 -10.93 -7.09 -15.72
N LEU A 179 -9.95 -7.29 -14.82
CA LEU A 179 -9.57 -8.64 -14.37
C LEU A 179 -10.67 -9.31 -13.55
N LEU A 180 -11.40 -8.55 -12.74
CA LEU A 180 -12.49 -9.09 -11.91
C LEU A 180 -13.76 -9.42 -12.70
N GLU A 181 -13.96 -8.77 -13.86
CA GLU A 181 -15.10 -8.96 -14.74
C GLU A 181 -14.88 -10.12 -15.73
N ASN A 182 -13.62 -10.38 -16.14
CA ASN A 182 -13.24 -11.38 -17.14
C ASN A 182 -12.68 -12.68 -16.54
N ALA A 183 -12.89 -12.94 -15.26
CA ALA A 183 -12.35 -14.11 -14.55
C ALA A 183 -13.39 -15.14 -14.19
#